data_325387d1c2b4a5ce7e6bca35bdd9ca17
#
_entry.id   325387d1c2b4a5ce7e6bca35bdd9ca17
#
_cell.length_a   1.000
_cell.length_b   1.000
_cell.length_c   1.000
_cell.angle_alpha   90.00
_cell.angle_beta   90.00
_cell.angle_gamma   90.00
#
_symmetry.space_group_name_H-M   'P 1'
#
loop_
_entity.id
_entity.type
_entity.pdbx_description
1 polymer ?
#
loop_
_entity_poly.entity_id
_entity_poly.type
_entity_poly.pdbx_seq_one_letter_code
_entity_poly.pdbx_strand_id
1 'polypeptide(L)'
;MFSEKLTPEQHLSKVVVDIMSKDRYVHLSGILLLGDRKICDVTPTACTNGRDELYGRSFVSDMSTAKFRFLVLHENYHKLYKHLHTWKHLCKKDPQLANMAMDYNINGKICDENKDGWAVMPEGGLYDEKFRNSNGSWQSTSEIFNTLYQEKKNQDQDQDQGDGDGDGDGGFDTHDWDGAQSLDQEEVDKLHKEIDESLRQGAMLAGKQGLDVSRDIGELLQPQVNWRETLRDFIQTTCVGSDYSTYTKPNRRYLGYDMILPSGVNEKMGELVIAIDTSGSINVQALTSFMTEVKEVCDVVHPDSVRILYWDTAVCQDELYEGEDINKIVSSTKPKGGGGTDVECVPDHLNKNNITPQATIVLTDGYLFGGWGKWDNPVLWCVLDNSNATPDVGQVVHIKSMEM
;
A
#
# COMPACT_ATOMS: atom_id res chain seq x y z
N MET A 1 -14.64 -14.30 50.13
CA MET A 1 -15.10 -13.93 48.77
C MET A 1 -14.50 -14.94 47.82
N PHE A 2 -15.26 -15.87 47.30
CA PHE A 2 -14.80 -16.79 46.23
C PHE A 2 -14.61 -15.96 44.99
N SER A 3 -13.38 -15.73 44.52
CA SER A 3 -13.12 -15.21 43.22
C SER A 3 -13.46 -16.34 42.23
N GLU A 4 -14.65 -16.35 41.67
CA GLU A 4 -14.97 -17.24 40.57
C GLU A 4 -13.97 -16.97 39.43
N LYS A 5 -13.25 -18.00 38.99
CA LYS A 5 -12.37 -17.91 37.84
C LYS A 5 -13.25 -17.58 36.62
N LEU A 6 -12.96 -16.48 35.94
CA LEU A 6 -13.71 -16.08 34.75
C LEU A 6 -13.65 -17.20 33.70
N THR A 7 -14.74 -17.40 32.98
CA THR A 7 -14.70 -18.26 31.79
C THR A 7 -13.81 -17.62 30.72
N PRO A 8 -13.23 -18.38 29.78
CA PRO A 8 -12.41 -17.81 28.69
C PRO A 8 -13.14 -16.70 27.93
N GLU A 9 -14.45 -16.83 27.68
CA GLU A 9 -15.27 -15.82 27.00
C GLU A 9 -15.43 -14.54 27.85
N GLN A 10 -15.64 -14.68 29.13
CA GLN A 10 -15.71 -13.53 30.06
C GLN A 10 -14.35 -12.86 30.19
N HIS A 11 -13.26 -13.65 30.19
CA HIS A 11 -11.90 -13.13 30.24
C HIS A 11 -11.57 -12.35 28.97
N LEU A 12 -11.92 -12.87 27.79
CA LEU A 12 -11.77 -12.17 26.50
C LEU A 12 -12.54 -10.85 26.51
N SER A 13 -13.83 -10.88 26.91
CA SER A 13 -14.65 -9.67 26.99
C SER A 13 -14.06 -8.61 27.91
N LYS A 14 -13.54 -9.03 29.07
CA LYS A 14 -12.86 -8.14 30.01
C LYS A 14 -11.60 -7.54 29.40
N VAL A 15 -10.77 -8.35 28.74
CA VAL A 15 -9.51 -7.90 28.11
C VAL A 15 -9.80 -6.87 27.01
N VAL A 16 -10.80 -7.09 26.18
CA VAL A 16 -11.23 -6.13 25.14
C VAL A 16 -11.63 -4.79 25.75
N VAL A 17 -12.46 -4.81 26.82
CA VAL A 17 -12.84 -3.58 27.53
C VAL A 17 -11.63 -2.91 28.17
N ASP A 18 -10.72 -3.67 28.76
CA ASP A 18 -9.47 -3.16 29.35
C ASP A 18 -8.63 -2.41 28.29
N ILE A 19 -8.52 -2.96 27.07
CA ILE A 19 -7.76 -2.34 25.97
C ILE A 19 -8.47 -1.07 25.48
N MET A 20 -9.78 -1.12 25.24
CA MET A 20 -10.57 0.04 24.81
C MET A 20 -10.56 1.19 25.82
N SER A 21 -10.36 0.89 27.10
CA SER A 21 -10.31 1.86 28.20
C SER A 21 -8.92 2.36 28.52
N LYS A 22 -7.88 1.81 27.91
CA LYS A 22 -6.48 2.21 28.16
C LYS A 22 -6.11 3.37 27.25
N ASP A 23 -5.73 4.51 27.80
CA ASP A 23 -5.47 5.77 27.09
C ASP A 23 -4.67 5.58 25.79
N ARG A 24 -3.55 4.82 25.86
CA ARG A 24 -2.68 4.56 24.71
C ARG A 24 -3.31 3.68 23.62
N TYR A 25 -4.44 3.00 23.89
CA TYR A 25 -5.11 2.08 22.96
C TYR A 25 -6.54 2.49 22.59
N VAL A 26 -7.05 3.61 23.09
CA VAL A 26 -8.39 4.12 22.74
C VAL A 26 -8.59 4.21 21.23
N HIS A 27 -7.55 4.58 20.50
CA HIS A 27 -7.56 4.68 19.04
C HIS A 27 -7.80 3.33 18.32
N LEU A 28 -7.51 2.20 18.99
CA LEU A 28 -7.79 0.87 18.44
C LEU A 28 -9.24 0.41 18.67
N SER A 29 -10.06 1.18 19.37
CA SER A 29 -11.43 0.78 19.70
C SER A 29 -12.27 0.40 18.47
N GLY A 30 -12.11 1.10 17.35
CA GLY A 30 -12.78 0.75 16.10
C GLY A 30 -12.32 -0.60 15.54
N ILE A 31 -11.00 -0.85 15.52
CA ILE A 31 -10.41 -2.11 15.06
C ILE A 31 -10.84 -3.28 15.96
N LEU A 32 -10.84 -3.05 17.28
CA LEU A 32 -11.32 -4.02 18.25
C LEU A 32 -12.82 -4.37 18.07
N LEU A 33 -13.63 -3.52 17.48
CA LEU A 33 -15.04 -3.78 17.20
C LEU A 33 -15.29 -4.37 15.80
N LEU A 34 -14.26 -4.42 14.96
CA LEU A 34 -14.34 -4.98 13.63
C LEU A 34 -14.25 -6.51 13.66
N GLY A 35 -15.21 -7.16 13.00
CA GLY A 35 -15.28 -8.63 12.91
C GLY A 35 -15.77 -9.32 14.18
N ASP A 36 -15.86 -10.65 14.10
CA ASP A 36 -16.25 -11.52 15.19
C ASP A 36 -15.04 -12.00 15.99
N ARG A 37 -15.22 -12.16 17.30
CA ARG A 37 -14.23 -12.79 18.19
C ARG A 37 -14.83 -13.99 18.88
N LYS A 38 -14.12 -15.13 18.80
CA LYS A 38 -14.64 -16.39 19.35
C LYS A 38 -13.56 -17.17 20.05
N ILE A 39 -13.95 -17.78 21.17
CA ILE A 39 -13.18 -18.85 21.79
C ILE A 39 -13.61 -20.15 21.13
N CYS A 40 -12.66 -20.94 20.64
CA CYS A 40 -12.94 -22.22 19.97
C CYS A 40 -12.04 -23.33 20.49
N ASP A 41 -12.43 -24.57 20.19
CA ASP A 41 -11.68 -25.77 20.61
C ASP A 41 -10.78 -26.32 19.48
N VAL A 42 -10.85 -25.72 18.30
CA VAL A 42 -10.17 -26.19 17.08
C VAL A 42 -8.81 -25.55 16.93
N THR A 43 -8.70 -24.26 17.23
CA THR A 43 -7.44 -23.50 17.12
C THR A 43 -6.53 -23.81 18.31
N PRO A 44 -5.26 -24.22 18.10
CA PRO A 44 -4.35 -24.53 19.20
C PRO A 44 -3.90 -23.29 19.96
N THR A 45 -3.78 -22.13 19.29
CA THR A 45 -3.28 -20.86 19.82
C THR A 45 -4.30 -19.73 19.58
N ALA A 46 -3.92 -18.69 18.86
CA ALA A 46 -4.82 -17.67 18.33
C ALA A 46 -4.61 -17.56 16.83
N CYS A 47 -5.57 -17.02 16.11
CA CYS A 47 -5.39 -16.66 14.70
C CYS A 47 -6.40 -15.60 14.26
N THR A 48 -6.02 -14.84 13.23
CA THR A 48 -6.92 -13.95 12.50
C THR A 48 -6.91 -14.27 11.00
N ASN A 49 -8.05 -14.03 10.35
CA ASN A 49 -8.17 -14.01 8.89
C ASN A 49 -8.10 -12.59 8.31
N GLY A 50 -7.69 -11.60 9.11
CA GLY A 50 -7.67 -10.18 8.76
C GLY A 50 -8.96 -9.42 9.15
N ARG A 51 -10.05 -10.12 9.50
CA ARG A 51 -11.31 -9.56 9.99
C ARG A 51 -11.72 -10.14 11.34
N ASP A 52 -11.86 -11.46 11.40
CA ASP A 52 -12.31 -12.21 12.57
C ASP A 52 -11.12 -12.77 13.35
N GLU A 53 -11.32 -13.01 14.63
CA GLU A 53 -10.31 -13.53 15.54
C GLU A 53 -10.80 -14.81 16.22
N LEU A 54 -9.96 -15.83 16.23
CA LEU A 54 -10.21 -17.09 16.93
C LEU A 54 -9.13 -17.31 18.00
N TYR A 55 -9.57 -17.70 19.21
CA TYR A 55 -8.70 -17.97 20.34
C TYR A 55 -8.92 -19.39 20.85
N GLY A 56 -7.87 -20.18 20.92
CA GLY A 56 -7.92 -21.56 21.42
C GLY A 56 -8.28 -21.62 22.91
N ARG A 57 -9.35 -22.32 23.25
CA ARG A 57 -9.84 -22.43 24.63
C ARG A 57 -8.76 -22.91 25.59
N SER A 58 -8.05 -23.98 25.22
CA SER A 58 -6.97 -24.54 26.05
C SER A 58 -5.83 -23.54 26.26
N PHE A 59 -5.49 -22.77 25.20
CA PHE A 59 -4.40 -21.79 25.24
C PHE A 59 -4.70 -20.60 26.16
N VAL A 60 -5.92 -20.08 26.11
CA VAL A 60 -6.29 -18.88 26.89
C VAL A 60 -6.78 -19.17 28.30
N SER A 61 -7.17 -20.42 28.63
CA SER A 61 -7.81 -20.78 29.92
C SER A 61 -6.93 -20.52 31.13
N ASP A 62 -5.63 -20.69 31.01
CA ASP A 62 -4.65 -20.49 32.10
C ASP A 62 -3.77 -19.25 31.91
N MET A 63 -4.08 -18.45 30.88
CA MET A 63 -3.35 -17.25 30.55
C MET A 63 -3.63 -16.12 31.55
N SER A 64 -2.61 -15.42 32.01
CA SER A 64 -2.79 -14.21 32.81
C SER A 64 -3.43 -13.10 32.00
N THR A 65 -4.17 -12.19 32.67
CA THR A 65 -4.81 -11.05 31.98
C THR A 65 -3.80 -10.19 31.21
N ALA A 66 -2.57 -10.04 31.72
CA ALA A 66 -1.52 -9.28 31.03
C ALA A 66 -1.05 -9.97 29.73
N LYS A 67 -0.86 -11.29 29.76
CA LYS A 67 -0.52 -12.07 28.54
C LYS A 67 -1.68 -12.06 27.54
N PHE A 68 -2.91 -12.19 28.04
CA PHE A 68 -4.08 -12.19 27.15
C PHE A 68 -4.33 -10.81 26.51
N ARG A 69 -4.03 -9.70 27.20
CA ARG A 69 -4.04 -8.36 26.59
C ARG A 69 -3.03 -8.27 25.44
N PHE A 70 -1.83 -8.81 25.65
CA PHE A 70 -0.81 -8.84 24.59
C PHE A 70 -1.30 -9.60 23.36
N LEU A 71 -1.86 -10.80 23.58
CA LEU A 71 -2.39 -11.65 22.49
C LEU A 71 -3.49 -10.94 21.70
N VAL A 72 -4.47 -10.33 22.40
CA VAL A 72 -5.56 -9.58 21.72
C VAL A 72 -5.02 -8.37 20.96
N LEU A 73 -4.04 -7.65 21.51
CA LEU A 73 -3.37 -6.56 20.79
C LEU A 73 -2.68 -7.09 19.54
N HIS A 74 -1.95 -8.19 19.63
CA HIS A 74 -1.23 -8.81 18.54
C HIS A 74 -2.16 -9.13 17.35
N GLU A 75 -3.27 -9.83 17.56
CA GLU A 75 -4.23 -10.14 16.50
C GLU A 75 -4.83 -8.87 15.88
N ASN A 76 -5.10 -7.84 16.70
CA ASN A 76 -5.65 -6.59 16.20
C ASN A 76 -4.64 -5.73 15.46
N TYR A 77 -3.35 -5.82 15.77
CA TYR A 77 -2.29 -5.19 14.97
C TYR A 77 -2.14 -5.87 13.59
N HIS A 78 -2.32 -7.19 13.49
CA HIS A 78 -2.38 -7.86 12.18
C HIS A 78 -3.50 -7.33 11.31
N LYS A 79 -4.70 -7.09 11.87
CA LYS A 79 -5.82 -6.45 11.16
C LYS A 79 -5.48 -5.01 10.77
N LEU A 80 -4.99 -4.22 11.74
CA LEU A 80 -4.64 -2.81 11.55
C LEU A 80 -3.66 -2.60 10.39
N TYR A 81 -2.60 -3.42 10.34
CA TYR A 81 -1.59 -3.33 9.28
C TYR A 81 -1.97 -4.11 8.02
N LYS A 82 -3.18 -4.70 7.98
CA LYS A 82 -3.67 -5.47 6.82
C LYS A 82 -2.70 -6.58 6.38
N HIS A 83 -1.98 -7.19 7.32
CA HIS A 83 -0.81 -8.03 7.07
C HIS A 83 -1.09 -9.18 6.12
N LEU A 84 -2.23 -9.88 6.26
CA LEU A 84 -2.55 -11.06 5.46
C LEU A 84 -2.75 -10.74 3.97
N HIS A 85 -3.10 -9.50 3.64
CA HIS A 85 -3.28 -9.06 2.25
C HIS A 85 -2.05 -8.35 1.71
N THR A 86 -1.47 -7.43 2.50
CA THR A 86 -0.29 -6.65 2.12
C THR A 86 0.92 -7.55 1.80
N TRP A 87 1.16 -8.58 2.64
CA TRP A 87 2.33 -9.44 2.53
C TRP A 87 2.10 -10.77 1.82
N LYS A 88 0.96 -10.92 1.12
CA LYS A 88 0.62 -12.13 0.34
C LYS A 88 1.76 -12.60 -0.58
N HIS A 89 2.54 -11.68 -1.14
CA HIS A 89 3.67 -11.99 -2.00
C HIS A 89 4.87 -12.60 -1.25
N LEU A 90 5.10 -12.21 0.02
CA LEU A 90 6.13 -12.81 0.87
C LEU A 90 5.68 -14.19 1.34
N CYS A 91 4.41 -14.34 1.69
CA CYS A 91 3.82 -15.63 2.04
C CYS A 91 3.94 -16.66 0.91
N LYS A 92 3.80 -16.24 -0.35
CA LYS A 92 4.02 -17.12 -1.51
C LYS A 92 5.46 -17.60 -1.66
N LYS A 93 6.45 -16.83 -1.14
CA LYS A 93 7.87 -17.20 -1.17
C LYS A 93 8.22 -18.16 -0.05
N ASP A 94 7.81 -17.84 1.17
CA ASP A 94 8.02 -18.65 2.37
C ASP A 94 6.99 -18.23 3.43
N PRO A 95 5.90 -19.01 3.62
CA PRO A 95 4.83 -18.67 4.55
C PRO A 95 5.31 -18.52 6.00
N GLN A 96 6.22 -19.41 6.42
CA GLN A 96 6.73 -19.42 7.79
C GLN A 96 7.57 -18.19 8.09
N LEU A 97 8.49 -17.84 7.20
CA LEU A 97 9.31 -16.63 7.37
C LEU A 97 8.48 -15.35 7.26
N ALA A 98 7.43 -15.34 6.43
CA ALA A 98 6.53 -14.19 6.32
C ALA A 98 5.77 -13.97 7.64
N ASN A 99 5.26 -15.06 8.25
CA ASN A 99 4.62 -15.00 9.56
C ASN A 99 5.57 -14.47 10.63
N MET A 100 6.75 -15.08 10.74
CA MET A 100 7.78 -14.64 11.70
C MET A 100 8.14 -13.16 11.53
N ALA A 101 8.27 -12.68 10.30
CA ALA A 101 8.63 -11.28 10.04
C ALA A 101 7.53 -10.30 10.47
N MET A 102 6.26 -10.64 10.29
CA MET A 102 5.12 -9.86 10.79
C MET A 102 5.11 -9.81 12.30
N ASP A 103 5.32 -10.97 12.95
CA ASP A 103 5.32 -11.11 14.39
C ASP A 103 6.46 -10.33 15.05
N TYR A 104 7.67 -10.40 14.53
CA TYR A 104 8.79 -9.60 15.05
C TYR A 104 8.48 -8.09 15.04
N ASN A 105 7.88 -7.61 13.94
CA ASN A 105 7.51 -6.20 13.83
C ASN A 105 6.44 -5.80 14.85
N ILE A 106 5.34 -6.57 14.94
CA ILE A 106 4.23 -6.29 15.87
C ILE A 106 4.66 -6.46 17.33
N ASN A 107 5.29 -7.58 17.65
CA ASN A 107 5.70 -7.88 19.03
C ASN A 107 6.65 -6.82 19.57
N GLY A 108 7.59 -6.38 18.73
CA GLY A 108 8.49 -5.29 19.08
C GLY A 108 7.77 -4.00 19.44
N LYS A 109 6.81 -3.59 18.63
CA LYS A 109 6.00 -2.39 18.88
C LYS A 109 5.16 -2.51 20.15
N ILE A 110 4.46 -3.62 20.33
CA ILE A 110 3.65 -3.86 21.55
C ILE A 110 4.53 -3.88 22.80
N CYS A 111 5.72 -4.48 22.75
CA CYS A 111 6.66 -4.47 23.87
C CYS A 111 7.12 -3.05 24.22
N ASP A 112 7.43 -2.23 23.21
CA ASP A 112 7.83 -0.83 23.43
C ASP A 112 6.73 0.00 24.09
N GLU A 113 5.50 -0.23 23.73
CA GLU A 113 4.33 0.45 24.30
C GLU A 113 4.01 -0.05 25.73
N ASN A 114 4.45 -1.24 26.13
CA ASN A 114 4.08 -1.89 27.39
C ASN A 114 5.25 -2.14 28.35
N LYS A 115 6.24 -1.25 28.36
CA LYS A 115 7.36 -1.31 29.33
C LYS A 115 6.90 -1.29 30.79
N ASP A 116 5.66 -0.86 31.04
CA ASP A 116 5.01 -0.87 32.36
C ASP A 116 4.46 -2.25 32.76
N GLY A 117 4.53 -3.26 31.90
CA GLY A 117 4.04 -4.62 32.16
C GLY A 117 2.52 -4.76 32.14
N TRP A 118 1.78 -3.78 31.61
CA TRP A 118 0.33 -3.84 31.52
C TRP A 118 -0.14 -4.91 30.51
N ALA A 119 0.58 -5.05 29.39
CA ALA A 119 0.49 -6.20 28.50
C ALA A 119 1.89 -6.85 28.42
N VAL A 120 1.94 -8.18 28.50
CA VAL A 120 3.18 -8.95 28.57
C VAL A 120 3.15 -10.04 27.51
N MET A 121 4.19 -10.13 26.70
CA MET A 121 4.30 -11.14 25.67
C MET A 121 4.21 -12.55 26.26
N PRO A 122 3.39 -13.45 25.68
CA PRO A 122 3.38 -14.86 26.05
C PRO A 122 4.72 -15.56 25.80
N GLU A 123 4.93 -16.69 26.45
CA GLU A 123 6.09 -17.55 26.18
C GLU A 123 6.02 -18.08 24.73
N GLY A 124 7.17 -18.12 24.04
CA GLY A 124 7.24 -18.48 22.63
C GLY A 124 7.05 -17.31 21.66
N GLY A 125 6.76 -16.09 22.16
CA GLY A 125 6.65 -14.91 21.30
C GLY A 125 7.99 -14.53 20.64
N LEU A 126 7.93 -14.15 19.36
CA LEU A 126 9.11 -13.76 18.59
C LEU A 126 9.50 -12.30 18.91
N TYR A 127 10.73 -12.12 19.40
CA TYR A 127 11.29 -10.81 19.71
C TYR A 127 12.81 -10.84 19.58
N ASP A 128 13.37 -9.90 18.79
CA ASP A 128 14.82 -9.76 18.67
C ASP A 128 15.18 -8.30 18.36
N GLU A 129 16.03 -7.70 19.20
CA GLU A 129 16.53 -6.34 19.03
C GLU A 129 17.35 -6.14 17.74
N LYS A 130 17.83 -7.21 17.10
CA LYS A 130 18.55 -7.11 15.82
C LYS A 130 17.70 -6.47 14.71
N PHE A 131 16.37 -6.53 14.82
CA PHE A 131 15.43 -5.93 13.87
C PHE A 131 15.08 -4.47 14.21
N ARG A 132 15.84 -3.83 15.10
CA ARG A 132 15.68 -2.41 15.41
C ARG A 132 16.66 -1.58 14.58
N ASN A 133 16.13 -0.54 13.94
CA ASN A 133 16.92 0.44 13.20
C ASN A 133 17.77 1.32 14.14
N SER A 134 18.79 1.97 13.60
CA SER A 134 19.66 2.89 14.36
C SER A 134 18.92 4.10 14.94
N ASN A 135 17.77 4.47 14.38
CA ASN A 135 16.89 5.53 14.90
C ASN A 135 15.94 5.05 16.01
N GLY A 136 16.00 3.76 16.38
CA GLY A 136 15.18 3.16 17.42
C GLY A 136 13.81 2.62 16.95
N SER A 137 13.43 2.83 15.70
CA SER A 137 12.22 2.23 15.12
C SER A 137 12.43 0.75 14.78
N TRP A 138 11.35 -0.01 14.69
CA TRP A 138 11.41 -1.39 14.18
C TRP A 138 11.51 -1.39 12.65
N GLN A 139 12.27 -2.35 12.11
CA GLN A 139 12.34 -2.60 10.67
C GLN A 139 10.95 -2.98 10.15
N SER A 140 10.70 -2.68 8.88
CA SER A 140 9.47 -3.12 8.21
C SER A 140 9.43 -4.65 8.09
N THR A 141 8.23 -5.21 7.95
CA THR A 141 8.04 -6.65 7.72
C THR A 141 8.87 -7.17 6.53
N SER A 142 8.97 -6.36 5.45
CA SER A 142 9.77 -6.73 4.27
C SER A 142 11.28 -6.81 4.56
N GLU A 143 11.81 -5.86 5.32
CA GLU A 143 13.24 -5.86 5.71
C GLU A 143 13.55 -7.05 6.61
N ILE A 144 12.70 -7.31 7.61
CA ILE A 144 12.84 -8.47 8.52
C ILE A 144 12.77 -9.78 7.71
N PHE A 145 11.79 -9.91 6.81
CA PHE A 145 11.68 -11.09 5.94
C PHE A 145 12.95 -11.32 5.11
N ASN A 146 13.46 -10.28 4.48
CA ASN A 146 14.67 -10.38 3.66
C ASN A 146 15.88 -10.82 4.49
N THR A 147 16.02 -10.32 5.71
CA THR A 147 17.08 -10.73 6.63
C THR A 147 16.96 -12.22 7.00
N LEU A 148 15.77 -12.65 7.42
CA LEU A 148 15.50 -14.06 7.76
C LEU A 148 15.71 -14.99 6.55
N TYR A 149 15.27 -14.57 5.39
CA TYR A 149 15.41 -15.33 4.15
C TYR A 149 16.86 -15.50 3.72
N GLN A 150 17.70 -14.49 3.91
CA GLN A 150 19.14 -14.60 3.66
C GLN A 150 19.83 -15.50 4.71
N GLU A 151 19.46 -15.38 5.99
CA GLU A 151 19.97 -16.25 7.06
C GLU A 151 19.66 -17.72 6.75
N LYS A 152 18.42 -18.05 6.34
CA LYS A 152 18.02 -19.40 5.93
C LYS A 152 18.85 -19.92 4.75
N LYS A 153 19.01 -19.11 3.70
CA LYS A 153 19.83 -19.50 2.54
C LYS A 153 21.30 -19.76 2.87
N ASN A 154 21.87 -19.00 3.79
CA ASN A 154 23.26 -19.21 4.21
C ASN A 154 23.40 -20.50 5.05
N GLN A 155 22.40 -20.82 5.87
CA GLN A 155 22.36 -22.10 6.62
C GLN A 155 22.22 -23.31 5.69
N ASP A 156 21.40 -23.21 4.66
CA ASP A 156 21.22 -24.28 3.66
C ASP A 156 22.49 -24.52 2.85
N GLN A 157 23.34 -23.51 2.64
CA GLN A 157 24.61 -23.65 1.92
C GLN A 157 25.73 -24.28 2.77
N ASP A 158 25.65 -24.14 4.10
CA ASP A 158 26.62 -24.71 5.04
C ASP A 158 26.27 -26.17 5.44
N GLN A 159 25.08 -26.66 5.12
CA GLN A 159 24.58 -28.00 5.44
C GLN A 159 24.48 -28.91 4.21
N ASP A 160 25.61 -29.20 3.56
CA ASP A 160 25.66 -30.31 2.59
C ASP A 160 25.94 -31.68 3.26
N GLN A 161 25.62 -31.84 4.57
CA GLN A 161 25.60 -33.12 5.28
C GLN A 161 24.77 -33.03 6.56
N GLY A 162 23.51 -33.49 6.53
CA GLY A 162 22.77 -33.77 7.75
C GLY A 162 21.27 -33.56 7.62
N ASP A 163 20.54 -34.66 7.55
CA ASP A 163 19.11 -34.74 7.80
C ASP A 163 18.80 -34.13 9.18
N GLY A 164 18.29 -32.94 9.21
CA GLY A 164 17.87 -32.22 10.40
C GLY A 164 16.51 -31.59 10.16
N ASP A 165 15.45 -32.31 10.47
CA ASP A 165 14.09 -31.81 10.67
C ASP A 165 14.15 -30.75 11.78
N GLY A 166 14.44 -29.52 11.40
CA GLY A 166 14.36 -28.35 12.30
C GLY A 166 12.92 -27.89 12.37
N ASP A 167 12.13 -28.52 13.24
CA ASP A 167 10.82 -28.04 13.69
C ASP A 167 11.05 -26.73 14.48
N GLY A 168 11.29 -25.64 13.76
CA GLY A 168 11.37 -24.30 14.31
C GLY A 168 9.95 -23.86 14.66
N ASP A 169 9.64 -23.93 15.96
CA ASP A 169 8.40 -23.40 16.55
C ASP A 169 8.21 -21.92 16.14
N GLY A 170 7.35 -21.72 15.16
CA GLY A 170 7.16 -20.41 14.47
C GLY A 170 6.27 -19.45 15.26
N GLY A 171 6.57 -19.19 16.54
CA GLY A 171 5.80 -18.25 17.35
C GLY A 171 4.56 -18.87 18.02
N PHE A 172 3.83 -18.06 18.79
CA PHE A 172 2.60 -18.48 19.50
C PHE A 172 1.34 -18.27 18.67
N ASP A 173 1.46 -17.89 17.41
CA ASP A 173 0.35 -17.55 16.52
C ASP A 173 0.45 -18.31 15.18
N THR A 174 -0.74 -18.65 14.62
CA THR A 174 -0.89 -19.25 13.30
C THR A 174 -1.98 -18.51 12.54
N HIS A 175 -1.62 -17.85 11.46
CA HIS A 175 -2.60 -17.11 10.66
C HIS A 175 -3.47 -18.01 9.79
N ASP A 176 -4.75 -17.64 9.65
CA ASP A 176 -5.67 -18.27 8.70
C ASP A 176 -5.48 -17.68 7.29
N TRP A 177 -4.37 -18.09 6.66
CA TRP A 177 -4.06 -17.67 5.29
C TRP A 177 -5.08 -18.15 4.27
N ASP A 178 -5.66 -19.34 4.48
CA ASP A 178 -6.65 -19.90 3.56
C ASP A 178 -7.94 -19.08 3.61
N GLY A 179 -8.40 -18.69 4.79
CA GLY A 179 -9.53 -17.78 4.96
C GLY A 179 -9.28 -16.41 4.34
N ALA A 180 -8.11 -15.82 4.57
CA ALA A 180 -7.74 -14.53 4.00
C ALA A 180 -7.56 -14.56 2.47
N GLN A 181 -7.06 -15.67 1.91
CA GLN A 181 -6.85 -15.82 0.47
C GLN A 181 -8.12 -16.20 -0.31
N SER A 182 -9.19 -16.63 0.37
CA SER A 182 -10.48 -16.98 -0.25
C SER A 182 -11.25 -15.74 -0.73
N LEU A 183 -10.90 -14.54 -0.23
CA LEU A 183 -11.55 -13.29 -0.61
C LEU A 183 -11.11 -12.87 -2.03
N ASP A 184 -12.07 -12.39 -2.82
CA ASP A 184 -11.76 -11.73 -4.08
C ASP A 184 -11.22 -10.31 -3.86
N GLN A 185 -10.74 -9.67 -4.92
CA GLN A 185 -10.11 -8.34 -4.80
C GLN A 185 -11.11 -7.28 -4.32
N GLU A 186 -12.37 -7.36 -4.72
CA GLU A 186 -13.41 -6.41 -4.31
C GLU A 186 -13.74 -6.54 -2.81
N GLU A 187 -13.77 -7.78 -2.31
CA GLU A 187 -13.96 -8.06 -0.88
C GLU A 187 -12.78 -7.59 -0.04
N VAL A 188 -11.55 -7.77 -0.53
CA VAL A 188 -10.32 -7.26 0.10
C VAL A 188 -10.35 -5.74 0.18
N ASP A 189 -10.66 -5.05 -0.91
CA ASP A 189 -10.73 -3.59 -0.96
C ASP A 189 -11.82 -3.04 -0.03
N LYS A 190 -12.95 -3.75 0.07
CA LYS A 190 -14.02 -3.42 1.01
C LYS A 190 -13.55 -3.57 2.46
N LEU A 191 -12.88 -4.68 2.77
CA LEU A 191 -12.34 -4.93 4.12
C LEU A 191 -11.30 -3.87 4.49
N HIS A 192 -10.42 -3.49 3.57
CA HIS A 192 -9.43 -2.43 3.80
C HIS A 192 -10.10 -1.08 4.10
N LYS A 193 -11.16 -0.72 3.37
CA LYS A 193 -11.96 0.49 3.65
C LYS A 193 -12.63 0.43 5.03
N GLU A 194 -13.17 -0.72 5.41
CA GLU A 194 -13.76 -0.93 6.75
C GLU A 194 -12.72 -0.78 7.87
N ILE A 195 -11.49 -1.29 7.67
CA ILE A 195 -10.37 -1.14 8.61
C ILE A 195 -9.98 0.33 8.76
N ASP A 196 -9.79 1.05 7.64
CA ASP A 196 -9.39 2.46 7.65
C ASP A 196 -10.47 3.35 8.30
N GLU A 197 -11.73 3.08 8.04
CA GLU A 197 -12.84 3.81 8.67
C GLU A 197 -12.91 3.51 10.17
N SER A 198 -12.75 2.26 10.57
CA SER A 198 -12.71 1.83 11.97
C SER A 198 -11.57 2.50 12.73
N LEU A 199 -10.39 2.61 12.12
CA LEU A 199 -9.25 3.30 12.69
C LEU A 199 -9.51 4.81 12.85
N ARG A 200 -10.12 5.45 11.84
CA ARG A 200 -10.49 6.88 11.91
C ARG A 200 -11.50 7.13 13.04
N GLN A 201 -12.49 6.27 13.20
CA GLN A 201 -13.46 6.37 14.29
C GLN A 201 -12.80 6.24 15.67
N GLY A 202 -11.88 5.28 15.83
CA GLY A 202 -11.09 5.11 17.05
C GLY A 202 -10.20 6.32 17.36
N ALA A 203 -9.54 6.87 16.36
CA ALA A 203 -8.71 8.07 16.51
C ALA A 203 -9.54 9.32 16.84
N MET A 204 -10.73 9.47 16.27
CA MET A 204 -11.66 10.54 16.64
C MET A 204 -12.12 10.41 18.10
N LEU A 205 -12.31 9.18 18.58
CA LEU A 205 -12.66 8.93 19.98
C LEU A 205 -11.51 9.34 20.90
N ALA A 206 -10.27 8.94 20.58
CA ALA A 206 -9.07 9.34 21.32
C ALA A 206 -8.92 10.88 21.34
N GLY A 207 -9.04 11.55 20.20
CA GLY A 207 -8.97 13.01 20.10
C GLY A 207 -10.03 13.72 20.93
N LYS A 208 -11.28 13.20 21.01
CA LYS A 208 -12.33 13.76 21.88
C LYS A 208 -11.99 13.64 23.36
N GLN A 209 -11.17 12.68 23.74
CA GLN A 209 -10.69 12.48 25.12
C GLN A 209 -9.39 13.27 25.39
N GLY A 210 -8.86 14.00 24.40
CA GLY A 210 -7.59 14.73 24.52
C GLY A 210 -6.36 13.84 24.53
N LEU A 211 -6.48 12.62 23.97
CA LEU A 211 -5.40 11.65 23.88
C LEU A 211 -4.70 11.78 22.52
N ASP A 212 -3.37 11.72 22.54
CA ASP A 212 -2.57 11.69 21.33
C ASP A 212 -2.50 10.29 20.74
N VAL A 213 -2.56 10.22 19.42
CA VAL A 213 -2.37 8.99 18.66
C VAL A 213 -0.89 8.88 18.31
N SER A 214 -0.32 7.66 18.40
CA SER A 214 1.08 7.44 18.06
C SER A 214 1.37 7.87 16.62
N ARG A 215 2.62 8.26 16.35
CA ARG A 215 3.03 8.74 15.02
C ARG A 215 2.75 7.70 13.92
N ASP A 216 3.06 6.44 14.18
CA ASP A 216 2.83 5.33 13.23
C ASP A 216 1.34 5.22 12.85
N ILE A 217 0.45 5.36 13.83
CA ILE A 217 -1.00 5.36 13.59
C ILE A 217 -1.44 6.66 12.90
N GLY A 218 -0.82 7.80 13.24
CA GLY A 218 -1.06 9.07 12.57
C GLY A 218 -0.75 9.01 11.06
N GLU A 219 0.29 8.30 10.67
CA GLU A 219 0.64 8.07 9.27
C GLU A 219 -0.39 7.17 8.56
N LEU A 220 -0.93 6.15 9.22
CA LEU A 220 -2.01 5.31 8.68
C LEU A 220 -3.35 6.07 8.54
N LEU A 221 -3.55 7.12 9.34
CA LEU A 221 -4.77 7.96 9.29
C LEU A 221 -4.74 9.01 8.18
N GLN A 222 -3.58 9.27 7.59
CA GLN A 222 -3.51 10.16 6.43
C GLN A 222 -4.38 9.56 5.31
N PRO A 223 -5.25 10.34 4.67
CA PRO A 223 -6.03 9.83 3.57
C PRO A 223 -5.08 9.33 2.49
N GLN A 224 -5.02 8.04 2.32
CA GLN A 224 -4.34 7.45 1.17
C GLN A 224 -5.22 7.78 -0.03
N VAL A 225 -4.76 8.73 -0.81
CA VAL A 225 -5.38 9.01 -2.11
C VAL A 225 -5.13 7.77 -2.96
N ASN A 226 -6.20 7.15 -3.45
CA ASN A 226 -6.05 6.05 -4.40
C ASN A 226 -5.39 6.62 -5.67
N TRP A 227 -4.09 6.42 -5.78
CA TRP A 227 -3.30 6.97 -6.86
C TRP A 227 -3.83 6.56 -8.25
N ARG A 228 -4.44 5.36 -8.35
CA ARG A 228 -5.07 4.87 -9.58
C ARG A 228 -6.29 5.69 -9.96
N GLU A 229 -7.14 6.02 -8.98
CA GLU A 229 -8.30 6.91 -9.22
C GLU A 229 -7.83 8.31 -9.61
N THR A 230 -6.85 8.87 -8.92
CA THR A 230 -6.29 10.20 -9.25
C THR A 230 -5.66 10.22 -10.64
N LEU A 231 -4.93 9.16 -11.01
CA LEU A 231 -4.37 9.01 -12.35
C LEU A 231 -5.46 8.96 -13.42
N ARG A 232 -6.51 8.15 -13.20
CA ARG A 232 -7.66 8.07 -14.11
C ARG A 232 -8.38 9.41 -14.25
N ASP A 233 -8.70 10.05 -13.14
CA ASP A 233 -9.38 11.35 -13.11
C ASP A 233 -8.55 12.42 -13.81
N PHE A 234 -7.24 12.45 -13.58
CA PHE A 234 -6.34 13.38 -14.24
C PHE A 234 -6.34 13.18 -15.76
N ILE A 235 -6.16 11.94 -16.22
CA ILE A 235 -6.15 11.64 -17.66
C ILE A 235 -7.53 11.91 -18.26
N GLN A 236 -8.62 11.51 -17.62
CA GLN A 236 -9.97 11.76 -18.11
C GLN A 236 -10.29 13.27 -18.20
N THR A 237 -9.94 14.05 -17.18
CA THR A 237 -10.24 15.48 -17.15
C THR A 237 -9.36 16.31 -18.06
N THR A 238 -8.10 15.89 -18.23
CA THR A 238 -7.10 16.67 -18.98
C THR A 238 -7.05 16.24 -20.45
N CYS A 239 -7.27 14.98 -20.71
CA CYS A 239 -7.06 14.38 -22.01
C CYS A 239 -8.35 14.07 -22.79
N VAL A 240 -9.52 14.05 -22.15
CA VAL A 240 -10.79 13.95 -22.89
C VAL A 240 -11.10 15.30 -23.50
N GLY A 241 -10.97 15.40 -24.84
CA GLY A 241 -11.41 16.56 -25.57
C GLY A 241 -12.88 16.83 -25.27
N SER A 242 -13.23 18.06 -24.95
CA SER A 242 -14.62 18.42 -24.72
C SER A 242 -15.38 18.30 -26.04
N ASP A 243 -16.33 17.34 -26.07
CA ASP A 243 -17.32 17.31 -27.16
C ASP A 243 -18.02 18.67 -27.24
N TYR A 244 -17.74 19.44 -28.26
CA TYR A 244 -18.43 20.67 -28.44
C TYR A 244 -19.30 20.63 -29.71
N SER A 245 -20.41 21.30 -29.65
CA SER A 245 -21.30 21.47 -30.82
C SER A 245 -20.91 22.72 -31.60
N THR A 246 -20.66 22.57 -32.91
CA THR A 246 -20.31 23.70 -33.79
C THR A 246 -21.34 23.88 -34.91
N TYR A 247 -21.64 25.15 -35.21
CA TYR A 247 -22.43 25.54 -36.36
C TYR A 247 -21.58 25.71 -37.64
N THR A 248 -20.25 25.72 -37.53
CA THR A 248 -19.34 25.85 -38.67
C THR A 248 -19.51 24.70 -39.69
N LYS A 249 -19.85 23.52 -39.19
CA LYS A 249 -20.23 22.36 -40.00
C LYS A 249 -21.60 21.88 -39.52
N PRO A 250 -22.71 22.39 -40.09
CA PRO A 250 -24.05 22.00 -39.66
C PRO A 250 -24.31 20.51 -39.92
N ASN A 251 -25.13 19.91 -39.08
CA ASN A 251 -25.47 18.49 -39.16
C ASN A 251 -26.24 18.20 -40.46
N ARG A 252 -25.57 17.56 -41.43
CA ARG A 252 -26.10 17.27 -42.77
C ARG A 252 -27.42 16.49 -42.78
N ARG A 253 -27.70 15.72 -41.72
CA ARG A 253 -28.90 14.90 -41.59
C ARG A 253 -30.17 15.75 -41.48
N TYR A 254 -30.08 16.96 -40.95
CA TYR A 254 -31.20 17.86 -40.71
C TYR A 254 -31.29 19.02 -41.71
N LEU A 255 -30.25 19.22 -42.53
CA LEU A 255 -30.29 20.24 -43.60
C LEU A 255 -31.39 20.01 -44.62
N GLY A 256 -31.76 18.74 -44.86
CA GLY A 256 -32.86 18.38 -45.75
C GLY A 256 -34.26 18.75 -45.23
N TYR A 257 -34.35 19.16 -43.96
CA TYR A 257 -35.59 19.61 -43.29
C TYR A 257 -35.58 21.10 -43.00
N ASP A 258 -34.71 21.88 -43.67
CA ASP A 258 -34.46 23.31 -43.42
C ASP A 258 -34.09 23.64 -41.94
N MET A 259 -33.60 22.66 -41.21
CA MET A 259 -33.13 22.85 -39.84
C MET A 259 -31.60 22.91 -39.79
N ILE A 260 -31.07 24.05 -39.37
CA ILE A 260 -29.63 24.23 -39.12
C ILE A 260 -29.35 23.86 -37.67
N LEU A 261 -28.92 22.62 -37.45
CA LEU A 261 -28.50 22.13 -36.14
C LEU A 261 -26.97 21.99 -36.08
N PRO A 262 -26.33 22.25 -34.91
CA PRO A 262 -24.90 22.06 -34.78
C PRO A 262 -24.56 20.58 -34.95
N SER A 263 -23.36 20.30 -35.45
CA SER A 263 -22.80 18.95 -35.37
C SER A 263 -21.88 18.84 -34.13
N GLY A 264 -21.91 17.71 -33.47
CA GLY A 264 -20.92 17.37 -32.48
C GLY A 264 -19.56 17.19 -33.18
N VAL A 265 -18.54 17.80 -32.62
CA VAL A 265 -17.14 17.56 -32.96
C VAL A 265 -16.51 16.87 -31.77
N ASN A 266 -16.12 15.61 -31.96
CA ASN A 266 -15.26 14.94 -30.99
C ASN A 266 -13.84 15.43 -31.30
N GLU A 267 -13.28 16.19 -30.39
CA GLU A 267 -11.86 16.47 -30.41
C GLU A 267 -11.14 15.17 -30.04
N LYS A 268 -10.33 14.67 -30.97
CA LYS A 268 -9.49 13.52 -30.69
C LYS A 268 -8.53 13.88 -29.59
N MET A 269 -8.28 12.93 -28.73
CA MET A 269 -7.35 13.07 -27.65
C MET A 269 -5.91 13.20 -28.19
N GLY A 270 -5.19 14.21 -27.72
CA GLY A 270 -3.82 14.48 -28.16
C GLY A 270 -2.79 13.50 -27.60
N GLU A 271 -1.54 13.88 -27.72
CA GLU A 271 -0.40 13.11 -27.22
C GLU A 271 -0.31 13.15 -25.68
N LEU A 272 -0.20 11.98 -25.06
CA LEU A 272 0.10 11.81 -23.64
C LEU A 272 1.59 11.51 -23.48
N VAL A 273 2.30 12.28 -22.63
CA VAL A 273 3.69 12.02 -22.30
C VAL A 273 3.80 11.38 -20.92
N ILE A 274 4.61 10.33 -20.81
CA ILE A 274 4.94 9.65 -19.57
C ILE A 274 6.44 9.75 -19.40
N ALA A 275 6.88 10.53 -18.41
CA ALA A 275 8.30 10.72 -18.08
C ALA A 275 8.66 9.84 -16.88
N ILE A 276 9.58 8.91 -17.08
CA ILE A 276 9.99 7.92 -16.09
C ILE A 276 11.41 8.23 -15.65
N ASP A 277 11.54 8.47 -14.35
CA ASP A 277 12.84 8.56 -13.68
C ASP A 277 13.51 7.19 -13.71
N THR A 278 14.77 7.18 -14.17
CA THR A 278 15.58 5.96 -14.26
C THR A 278 16.71 5.93 -13.22
N SER A 279 16.61 6.77 -12.19
CA SER A 279 17.52 6.68 -11.04
C SER A 279 17.39 5.31 -10.36
N GLY A 280 18.48 4.85 -9.73
CA GLY A 280 18.58 3.48 -9.19
C GLY A 280 17.62 3.14 -8.05
N SER A 281 16.81 4.09 -7.59
CA SER A 281 15.81 3.97 -6.53
C SER A 281 14.47 3.40 -7.01
N ILE A 282 14.17 3.44 -8.33
CA ILE A 282 12.89 2.93 -8.85
C ILE A 282 12.98 1.43 -9.11
N ASN A 283 12.18 0.66 -8.38
CA ASN A 283 12.10 -0.80 -8.52
C ASN A 283 11.38 -1.19 -9.83
N VAL A 284 11.91 -2.21 -10.52
CA VAL A 284 11.32 -2.77 -11.75
C VAL A 284 9.89 -3.26 -11.54
N GLN A 285 9.55 -3.76 -10.36
CA GLN A 285 8.18 -4.20 -10.05
C GLN A 285 7.22 -3.00 -9.98
N ALA A 286 7.61 -1.92 -9.31
CA ALA A 286 6.82 -0.70 -9.23
C ALA A 286 6.60 -0.09 -10.63
N LEU A 287 7.64 -0.05 -11.45
CA LEU A 287 7.54 0.39 -12.83
C LEU A 287 6.55 -0.46 -13.65
N THR A 288 6.63 -1.79 -13.53
CA THR A 288 5.73 -2.70 -14.27
C THR A 288 4.25 -2.49 -13.85
N SER A 289 3.99 -2.35 -12.55
CA SER A 289 2.64 -2.09 -12.04
C SER A 289 2.11 -0.75 -12.51
N PHE A 290 2.93 0.29 -12.46
CA PHE A 290 2.57 1.63 -12.97
C PHE A 290 2.25 1.59 -14.47
N MET A 291 3.10 0.95 -15.28
CA MET A 291 2.87 0.84 -16.72
C MET A 291 1.63 0.01 -17.08
N THR A 292 1.30 -0.99 -16.26
CA THR A 292 0.07 -1.76 -16.42
C THR A 292 -1.16 -0.88 -16.20
N GLU A 293 -1.17 -0.08 -15.13
CA GLU A 293 -2.26 0.85 -14.85
C GLU A 293 -2.41 1.93 -15.92
N VAL A 294 -1.28 2.50 -16.38
CA VAL A 294 -1.28 3.45 -17.50
C VAL A 294 -1.90 2.82 -18.75
N LYS A 295 -1.56 1.56 -19.04
CA LYS A 295 -2.16 0.85 -20.18
C LYS A 295 -3.67 0.69 -20.01
N GLU A 296 -4.15 0.26 -18.84
CA GLU A 296 -5.59 0.12 -18.58
C GLU A 296 -6.34 1.45 -18.77
N VAL A 297 -5.74 2.56 -18.32
CA VAL A 297 -6.30 3.89 -18.53
C VAL A 297 -6.31 4.26 -20.02
N CYS A 298 -5.22 3.98 -20.75
CA CYS A 298 -5.15 4.23 -22.20
C CYS A 298 -6.18 3.39 -22.98
N ASP A 299 -6.47 2.17 -22.54
CA ASP A 299 -7.51 1.30 -23.12
C ASP A 299 -8.93 1.88 -22.95
N VAL A 300 -9.15 2.71 -21.93
CA VAL A 300 -10.44 3.40 -21.71
C VAL A 300 -10.52 4.73 -22.44
N VAL A 301 -9.44 5.49 -22.46
CA VAL A 301 -9.40 6.89 -22.91
C VAL A 301 -9.01 7.01 -24.39
N HIS A 302 -8.36 5.99 -24.96
CA HIS A 302 -7.91 5.89 -26.36
C HIS A 302 -7.14 7.12 -26.86
N PRO A 303 -5.94 7.44 -26.30
CA PRO A 303 -5.11 8.53 -26.79
C PRO A 303 -4.65 8.29 -28.23
N ASP A 304 -4.48 9.36 -29.01
CA ASP A 304 -3.94 9.26 -30.38
C ASP A 304 -2.50 8.72 -30.36
N SER A 305 -1.71 9.14 -29.35
CA SER A 305 -0.35 8.62 -29.10
C SER A 305 0.05 8.70 -27.63
N VAL A 306 0.93 7.81 -27.23
CA VAL A 306 1.59 7.79 -25.92
C VAL A 306 3.09 7.83 -26.15
N ARG A 307 3.75 8.82 -25.57
CA ARG A 307 5.20 8.95 -25.60
C ARG A 307 5.79 8.64 -24.25
N ILE A 308 6.80 7.79 -24.19
CA ILE A 308 7.53 7.43 -22.98
C ILE A 308 8.91 8.01 -23.05
N LEU A 309 9.25 8.84 -22.06
CA LEU A 309 10.57 9.45 -21.89
C LEU A 309 11.26 8.86 -20.68
N TYR A 310 12.41 8.27 -20.86
CA TYR A 310 13.28 7.83 -19.76
C TYR A 310 14.33 8.91 -19.53
N TRP A 311 14.44 9.35 -18.28
CA TRP A 311 15.31 10.47 -17.94
C TRP A 311 16.09 10.21 -16.64
N ASP A 312 17.27 10.85 -16.56
CA ASP A 312 18.10 10.98 -15.35
C ASP A 312 18.59 12.43 -15.24
N THR A 313 19.77 12.79 -15.70
CA THR A 313 20.24 14.17 -15.92
C THR A 313 19.93 14.68 -17.33
N ALA A 314 19.49 13.79 -18.20
CA ALA A 314 19.06 14.07 -19.57
C ALA A 314 18.01 13.03 -19.97
N VAL A 315 17.23 13.32 -21.02
CA VAL A 315 16.35 12.30 -21.60
C VAL A 315 17.21 11.27 -22.33
N CYS A 316 17.26 10.07 -21.75
CA CYS A 316 18.10 8.96 -22.23
C CYS A 316 17.44 8.17 -23.35
N GLN A 317 16.12 8.13 -23.38
CA GLN A 317 15.34 7.41 -24.39
C GLN A 317 13.98 8.06 -24.58
N ASP A 318 13.52 8.09 -25.83
CA ASP A 318 12.22 8.63 -26.26
C ASP A 318 11.56 7.57 -27.14
N GLU A 319 10.40 7.08 -26.71
CA GLU A 319 9.61 6.04 -27.38
C GLU A 319 8.21 6.57 -27.65
N LEU A 320 7.78 6.51 -28.90
CA LEU A 320 6.44 6.90 -29.32
C LEU A 320 5.61 5.67 -29.70
N TYR A 321 4.44 5.55 -29.12
CA TYR A 321 3.46 4.49 -29.37
C TYR A 321 2.17 5.10 -29.96
N GLU A 322 1.73 4.60 -31.11
CA GLU A 322 0.52 5.06 -31.80
C GLU A 322 -0.45 3.91 -32.05
N GLY A 323 -1.75 4.16 -31.93
CA GLY A 323 -2.80 3.20 -32.26
C GLY A 323 -2.65 1.85 -31.55
N GLU A 324 -2.57 0.75 -32.31
CA GLU A 324 -2.48 -0.61 -31.74
C GLU A 324 -1.16 -0.90 -31.02
N ASP A 325 -0.11 -0.11 -31.26
CA ASP A 325 1.19 -0.30 -30.59
C ASP A 325 1.15 0.10 -29.11
N ILE A 326 0.18 0.91 -28.69
CA ILE A 326 -0.09 1.26 -27.28
C ILE A 326 -0.26 -0.01 -26.43
N ASN A 327 -0.85 -1.07 -26.98
CA ASN A 327 -1.01 -2.35 -26.31
C ASN A 327 0.31 -3.06 -25.97
N LYS A 328 1.42 -2.68 -26.60
CA LYS A 328 2.74 -3.27 -26.42
C LYS A 328 3.58 -2.55 -25.37
N ILE A 329 3.10 -1.43 -24.83
CA ILE A 329 3.85 -0.57 -23.89
C ILE A 329 4.47 -1.39 -22.76
N VAL A 330 3.68 -2.23 -22.07
CA VAL A 330 4.15 -3.02 -20.90
C VAL A 330 5.24 -4.03 -21.28
N SER A 331 5.21 -4.57 -22.50
CA SER A 331 6.12 -5.66 -22.91
C SER A 331 7.38 -5.16 -23.63
N SER A 332 7.35 -3.96 -24.20
CA SER A 332 8.45 -3.44 -25.04
C SER A 332 9.37 -2.44 -24.32
N THR A 333 8.90 -1.85 -23.22
CA THR A 333 9.63 -0.86 -22.44
C THR A 333 10.88 -1.44 -21.79
N LYS A 334 12.04 -0.81 -22.07
CA LYS A 334 13.33 -1.17 -21.46
C LYS A 334 13.98 0.11 -20.94
N PRO A 335 13.87 0.40 -19.64
CA PRO A 335 14.45 1.60 -19.06
C PRO A 335 15.96 1.64 -19.25
N LYS A 336 16.49 2.78 -19.71
CA LYS A 336 17.91 3.08 -19.80
C LYS A 336 18.20 4.34 -19.01
N GLY A 337 19.17 4.28 -18.12
CA GLY A 337 19.60 5.40 -17.30
C GLY A 337 20.45 4.88 -16.14
N GLY A 338 20.68 5.70 -15.12
CA GLY A 338 21.47 5.35 -13.93
C GLY A 338 22.33 6.50 -13.44
N GLY A 339 22.03 7.73 -13.87
CA GLY A 339 22.71 8.96 -13.48
C GLY A 339 22.07 9.67 -12.27
N GLY A 340 22.25 10.99 -12.19
CA GLY A 340 21.56 11.85 -11.24
C GLY A 340 20.11 12.13 -11.66
N THR A 341 19.40 13.01 -10.94
CA THR A 341 17.95 13.22 -11.11
C THR A 341 17.67 14.71 -11.36
N ASP A 342 17.67 15.14 -12.62
CA ASP A 342 17.35 16.51 -13.03
C ASP A 342 16.14 16.54 -13.96
N VAL A 343 14.98 16.87 -13.42
CA VAL A 343 13.72 16.85 -14.16
C VAL A 343 13.59 17.96 -15.20
N GLU A 344 14.38 19.05 -15.11
CA GLU A 344 14.32 20.13 -16.11
C GLU A 344 14.66 19.64 -17.51
N CYS A 345 15.41 18.55 -17.63
CA CYS A 345 15.71 17.94 -18.92
C CYS A 345 14.47 17.48 -19.69
N VAL A 346 13.36 17.17 -19.01
CA VAL A 346 12.12 16.70 -19.67
C VAL A 346 11.39 17.83 -20.38
N PRO A 347 10.98 18.95 -19.73
CA PRO A 347 10.38 20.07 -20.42
C PRO A 347 11.32 20.68 -21.50
N ASP A 348 12.64 20.72 -21.26
CA ASP A 348 13.61 21.17 -22.25
C ASP A 348 13.62 20.27 -23.50
N HIS A 349 13.53 18.95 -23.31
CA HIS A 349 13.44 17.98 -24.40
C HIS A 349 12.15 18.16 -25.21
N LEU A 350 11.02 18.34 -24.54
CA LEU A 350 9.71 18.60 -25.16
C LEU A 350 9.78 19.87 -26.03
N ASN A 351 10.29 20.97 -25.46
CA ASN A 351 10.40 22.26 -26.15
C ASN A 351 11.37 22.17 -27.33
N LYS A 352 12.52 21.54 -27.17
CA LYS A 352 13.55 21.41 -28.22
C LYS A 352 13.03 20.61 -29.43
N ASN A 353 12.22 19.60 -29.18
CA ASN A 353 11.65 18.74 -30.23
C ASN A 353 10.25 19.20 -30.73
N ASN A 354 9.78 20.37 -30.26
CA ASN A 354 8.43 20.90 -30.56
C ASN A 354 7.30 19.90 -30.23
N ILE A 355 7.46 19.14 -29.14
CA ILE A 355 6.44 18.21 -28.65
C ILE A 355 5.51 19.01 -27.72
N THR A 356 4.23 19.06 -28.07
CA THR A 356 3.19 19.77 -27.28
C THR A 356 2.20 18.77 -26.74
N PRO A 357 2.49 18.09 -25.63
CA PRO A 357 1.60 17.07 -25.08
C PRO A 357 0.36 17.71 -24.47
N GLN A 358 -0.75 17.00 -24.51
CA GLN A 358 -1.97 17.43 -23.84
C GLN A 358 -1.83 17.32 -22.32
N ALA A 359 -1.08 16.31 -21.84
CA ALA A 359 -0.72 16.14 -20.44
C ALA A 359 0.61 15.39 -20.33
N THR A 360 1.30 15.61 -19.20
CA THR A 360 2.50 14.85 -18.83
C THR A 360 2.31 14.18 -17.47
N ILE A 361 2.67 12.91 -17.37
CA ILE A 361 2.72 12.15 -16.13
C ILE A 361 4.18 11.90 -15.82
N VAL A 362 4.64 12.27 -14.63
CA VAL A 362 6.04 12.08 -14.20
C VAL A 362 6.08 11.08 -13.06
N LEU A 363 6.79 9.97 -13.25
CA LEU A 363 7.06 8.98 -12.22
C LEU A 363 8.48 9.22 -11.68
N THR A 364 8.61 9.50 -10.38
CA THR A 364 9.89 9.78 -9.71
C THR A 364 9.79 9.46 -8.21
N ASP A 365 10.91 9.32 -7.51
CA ASP A 365 10.97 9.29 -6.05
C ASP A 365 11.03 10.71 -5.41
N GLY A 366 11.08 11.73 -6.26
CA GLY A 366 11.06 13.13 -5.82
C GLY A 366 12.35 13.66 -5.18
N TYR A 367 13.46 12.92 -5.24
CA TYR A 367 14.78 13.39 -4.81
C TYR A 367 15.50 14.05 -5.98
N LEU A 368 15.03 15.24 -6.35
CA LEU A 368 15.50 15.97 -7.53
C LEU A 368 16.69 16.86 -7.22
N PHE A 369 17.65 16.96 -8.16
CA PHE A 369 18.66 18.01 -8.19
C PHE A 369 18.07 19.26 -8.85
N GLY A 370 17.85 20.32 -8.11
CA GLY A 370 17.25 21.56 -8.62
C GLY A 370 15.77 21.71 -8.27
N GLY A 371 15.00 22.32 -9.15
CA GLY A 371 13.57 22.54 -8.97
C GLY A 371 12.71 21.46 -9.64
N TRP A 372 11.40 21.69 -9.65
CA TRP A 372 10.41 20.83 -10.30
C TRP A 372 10.23 21.12 -11.81
N GLY A 373 11.09 21.93 -12.41
CA GLY A 373 11.05 22.31 -13.82
C GLY A 373 9.96 23.32 -14.16
N LYS A 374 9.99 23.81 -15.40
CA LYS A 374 8.99 24.72 -15.95
C LYS A 374 8.15 23.99 -17.01
N TRP A 375 6.87 23.88 -16.76
CA TRP A 375 5.96 23.10 -17.59
C TRP A 375 4.92 24.00 -18.26
N ASP A 376 4.74 23.84 -19.56
CA ASP A 376 3.76 24.59 -20.36
C ASP A 376 2.44 23.80 -20.51
N ASN A 377 2.39 22.55 -20.03
CA ASN A 377 1.23 21.66 -20.08
C ASN A 377 0.87 21.13 -18.68
N PRO A 378 -0.35 20.63 -18.48
CA PRO A 378 -0.73 20.01 -17.21
C PRO A 378 0.17 18.81 -16.86
N VAL A 379 0.61 18.75 -15.59
CA VAL A 379 1.51 17.70 -15.07
C VAL A 379 0.88 17.00 -13.88
N LEU A 380 0.97 15.67 -13.88
CA LEU A 380 0.70 14.83 -12.73
C LEU A 380 1.99 14.18 -12.25
N TRP A 381 2.35 14.45 -11.01
CA TRP A 381 3.49 13.85 -10.34
C TRP A 381 3.06 12.59 -9.59
N CYS A 382 3.59 11.45 -9.99
CA CYS A 382 3.48 10.18 -9.30
C CYS A 382 4.76 9.95 -8.48
N VAL A 383 4.73 10.31 -7.21
CA VAL A 383 5.92 10.29 -6.35
C VAL A 383 5.96 9.02 -5.51
N LEU A 384 7.01 8.22 -5.69
CA LEU A 384 7.21 6.94 -5.01
C LEU A 384 7.89 7.15 -3.66
N ASP A 385 7.32 6.56 -2.61
CA ASP A 385 7.88 6.43 -1.25
C ASP A 385 8.38 7.74 -0.59
N ASN A 386 7.99 8.89 -1.11
CA ASN A 386 8.38 10.21 -0.59
C ASN A 386 7.18 11.12 -0.36
N SER A 387 6.57 11.03 0.81
CA SER A 387 5.41 11.85 1.19
C SER A 387 5.73 13.34 1.42
N ASN A 388 7.02 13.71 1.48
CA ASN A 388 7.45 15.09 1.71
C ASN A 388 7.71 15.87 0.41
N ALA A 389 7.69 15.20 -0.73
CA ALA A 389 7.88 15.85 -2.02
C ALA A 389 6.65 16.74 -2.34
N THR A 390 6.89 18.03 -2.54
CA THR A 390 5.85 19.02 -2.85
C THR A 390 6.22 19.78 -4.13
N PRO A 391 5.75 19.30 -5.30
CA PRO A 391 5.94 20.00 -6.56
C PRO A 391 5.33 21.42 -6.54
N ASP A 392 6.06 22.38 -7.13
CA ASP A 392 5.59 23.77 -7.26
C ASP A 392 4.51 23.92 -8.32
N VAL A 393 4.42 22.97 -9.27
CA VAL A 393 3.51 23.01 -10.42
C VAL A 393 2.87 21.63 -10.63
N GLY A 394 1.61 21.62 -11.02
CA GLY A 394 0.85 20.40 -11.33
C GLY A 394 0.14 19.79 -10.12
N GLN A 395 -0.37 18.60 -10.32
CA GLN A 395 -0.97 17.77 -9.26
C GLN A 395 0.04 16.74 -8.78
N VAL A 396 -0.03 16.36 -7.50
CA VAL A 396 0.84 15.34 -6.94
C VAL A 396 0.01 14.21 -6.34
N VAL A 397 0.46 13.00 -6.57
CA VAL A 397 -0.03 11.79 -5.92
C VAL A 397 1.17 11.03 -5.36
N HIS A 398 1.12 10.73 -4.07
CA HIS A 398 2.15 9.95 -3.40
C HIS A 398 1.76 8.47 -3.45
N ILE A 399 2.69 7.65 -3.92
CA ILE A 399 2.51 6.21 -4.13
C ILE A 399 3.48 5.49 -3.21
N LYS A 400 3.01 4.53 -2.44
CA LYS A 400 3.88 3.63 -1.69
C LYS A 400 4.23 2.43 -2.57
N SER A 401 5.50 2.07 -2.64
CA SER A 401 5.96 0.91 -3.45
C SER A 401 5.30 -0.41 -3.02
N MET A 402 4.76 -0.46 -1.81
CA MET A 402 3.96 -1.57 -1.29
C MET A 402 2.53 -1.64 -1.88
N GLU A 403 2.03 -0.56 -2.46
CA GLU A 403 0.68 -0.46 -3.04
C GLU A 403 0.68 -0.77 -4.55
N MET A 404 1.86 -0.99 -5.10
CA MET A 404 2.13 -1.39 -6.47
C MET A 404 2.42 -2.89 -6.56
#